data_c51963b7ff0aece2576c8ff258d97750
#
_entry.id   c51963b7ff0aece2576c8ff258d97750
#
_cell.length_a   1.000
_cell.length_b   1.000
_cell.length_c   1.000
_cell.angle_alpha   90.00
_cell.angle_beta   90.00
_cell.angle_gamma   90.00
#
_symmetry.space_group_name_H-M   'P 1'
#
loop_
_entity.id
_entity.type
_entity.pdbx_description
1 polymer ?
#
loop_
_entity_poly.entity_id
_entity_poly.type
_entity_poly.pdbx_seq_one_letter_code
_entity_poly.pdbx_strand_id
1 'polypeptide(L)'
;LPFTVLLGALYTTAGGIYIRGNLQGSPTLNAGLMALGAVLASFMGTTGASMLLIRPLIRANDNRRHKAHVVVFFIFIVSNVGGALTPLGDPPLFLGFLQGVSFLWTAQHLWAPTLFLLAALLALFWAIDAWTYRREGVIRSDPGPDAPRPGLEGGINLLPLTAAVGLVLMSGTWKPGIVLDLWG
;
A
#
# COMPACT_ATOMS: atom_id res chain seq x y z
N LEU A 1 -20.19 2.10 12.61
CA LEU A 1 -20.03 0.63 12.61
C LEU A 1 -19.48 0.08 11.28
N PRO A 2 -20.01 0.42 10.07
CA PRO A 2 -19.52 -0.14 8.79
C PRO A 2 -18.03 0.14 8.54
N PHE A 3 -17.57 1.34 8.85
CA PHE A 3 -16.17 1.75 8.68
C PHE A 3 -15.21 0.94 9.56
N THR A 4 -15.56 0.72 10.83
CA THR A 4 -14.73 -0.06 11.77
C THR A 4 -14.63 -1.52 11.33
N VAL A 5 -15.73 -2.09 10.83
CA VAL A 5 -15.77 -3.47 10.30
C VAL A 5 -14.87 -3.59 9.06
N LEU A 6 -14.96 -2.62 8.13
CA LEU A 6 -14.12 -2.60 6.95
C LEU A 6 -12.63 -2.51 7.32
N LEU A 7 -12.26 -1.57 8.19
CA LEU A 7 -10.87 -1.45 8.65
C LEU A 7 -10.38 -2.74 9.30
N GLY A 8 -11.20 -3.36 10.15
CA GLY A 8 -10.86 -4.64 10.78
C GLY A 8 -10.66 -5.76 9.76
N ALA A 9 -11.53 -5.83 8.76
CA ALA A 9 -11.42 -6.82 7.68
C ALA A 9 -10.16 -6.61 6.83
N LEU A 10 -9.89 -5.38 6.39
CA LEU A 10 -8.69 -5.05 5.62
C LEU A 10 -7.41 -5.29 6.44
N TYR A 11 -7.42 -4.91 7.73
CA TYR A 11 -6.28 -5.10 8.62
C TYR A 11 -5.94 -6.58 8.82
N THR A 12 -6.95 -7.42 9.10
CA THR A 12 -6.75 -8.85 9.36
C THR A 12 -6.32 -9.58 8.10
N THR A 13 -6.91 -9.27 6.96
CA THR A 13 -6.57 -9.91 5.68
C THR A 13 -5.21 -9.47 5.15
N ALA A 14 -4.89 -8.18 5.21
CA ALA A 14 -3.59 -7.66 4.77
C ALA A 14 -2.45 -8.09 5.72
N GLY A 15 -2.71 -8.16 7.02
CA GLY A 15 -1.72 -8.57 8.03
C GLY A 15 -1.24 -10.02 7.89
N GLY A 16 -2.00 -10.87 7.22
CA GLY A 16 -1.63 -12.25 6.94
C GLY A 16 -0.76 -12.45 5.70
N ILE A 17 -0.51 -11.40 4.92
CA ILE A 17 0.32 -11.45 3.71
C ILE A 17 1.70 -10.85 4.04
N TYR A 18 2.78 -11.53 3.67
CA TYR A 18 4.12 -10.95 3.80
C TYR A 18 5.09 -11.44 2.72
N ILE A 19 6.07 -10.60 2.41
CA ILE A 19 7.09 -10.88 1.41
C ILE A 19 8.30 -11.48 2.10
N ARG A 20 8.67 -12.72 1.73
CA ARG A 20 9.93 -13.36 2.08
C ARG A 20 11.00 -13.03 1.05
N GLY A 21 12.24 -13.01 1.48
CA GLY A 21 13.41 -12.95 0.62
C GLY A 21 14.45 -11.97 1.10
N ASN A 22 15.68 -12.19 0.64
CA ASN A 22 16.78 -11.27 0.86
C ASN A 22 16.77 -10.21 -0.25
N LEU A 23 15.90 -9.20 -0.08
CA LEU A 23 15.87 -8.06 -0.98
C LEU A 23 17.04 -7.14 -0.66
N GLN A 24 17.85 -6.84 -1.66
CA GLN A 24 18.94 -5.87 -1.51
C GLN A 24 18.46 -4.48 -1.91
N GLY A 25 18.46 -3.55 -0.97
CA GLY A 25 18.00 -2.19 -1.17
C GLY A 25 18.85 -1.44 -2.21
N SER A 26 18.26 -1.25 -3.37
CA SER A 26 18.79 -0.36 -4.41
C SER A 26 17.78 0.74 -4.69
N PRO A 27 18.19 1.89 -5.22
CA PRO A 27 17.28 3.00 -5.51
C PRO A 27 16.10 2.58 -6.39
N THR A 28 16.35 1.73 -7.38
CA THR A 28 15.32 1.21 -8.28
C THR A 28 14.38 0.23 -7.58
N LEU A 29 14.91 -0.68 -6.74
CA LEU A 29 14.09 -1.61 -5.98
C LEU A 29 13.19 -0.86 -4.97
N ASN A 30 13.78 0.09 -4.24
CA ASN A 30 13.04 0.89 -3.27
C ASN A 30 11.92 1.69 -3.93
N ALA A 31 12.21 2.37 -5.06
CA ALA A 31 11.20 3.08 -5.85
C ALA A 31 10.11 2.13 -6.40
N GLY A 32 10.49 0.96 -6.88
CA GLY A 32 9.57 -0.06 -7.34
C GLY A 32 8.64 -0.59 -6.25
N LEU A 33 9.18 -0.85 -5.05
CA LEU A 33 8.39 -1.26 -3.88
C LEU A 33 7.40 -0.16 -3.44
N MET A 34 7.82 1.11 -3.49
CA MET A 34 6.95 2.24 -3.17
C MET A 34 5.85 2.41 -4.22
N ALA A 35 6.18 2.30 -5.51
CA ALA A 35 5.20 2.37 -6.59
C ALA A 35 4.17 1.23 -6.48
N LEU A 36 4.63 -0.01 -6.24
CA LEU A 36 3.75 -1.15 -5.96
C LEU A 36 2.86 -0.88 -4.73
N GLY A 37 3.46 -0.35 -3.67
CA GLY A 37 2.74 0.00 -2.45
C GLY A 37 1.65 1.04 -2.67
N ALA A 38 1.89 2.05 -3.49
CA ALA A 38 0.89 3.05 -3.85
C ALA A 38 -0.30 2.44 -4.61
N VAL A 39 -0.03 1.50 -5.53
CA VAL A 39 -1.09 0.75 -6.22
C VAL A 39 -1.88 -0.10 -5.23
N LEU A 40 -1.20 -0.88 -4.39
CA LEU A 40 -1.85 -1.73 -3.39
C LEU A 40 -2.68 -0.93 -2.38
N ALA A 41 -2.22 0.27 -2.00
CA ALA A 41 -2.94 1.16 -1.08
C ALA A 41 -4.33 1.54 -1.59
N SER A 42 -4.51 1.65 -2.90
CA SER A 42 -5.82 1.89 -3.51
C SER A 42 -6.81 0.72 -3.35
N PHE A 43 -6.32 -0.50 -3.12
CA PHE A 43 -7.17 -1.70 -3.00
C PHE A 43 -7.33 -2.20 -1.57
N MET A 44 -6.27 -2.23 -0.79
CA MET A 44 -6.27 -2.76 0.58
C MET A 44 -6.14 -1.69 1.67
N GLY A 45 -6.20 -0.42 1.27
CA GLY A 45 -5.99 0.72 2.17
C GLY A 45 -4.50 1.02 2.42
N THR A 46 -4.23 2.27 2.76
CA THR A 46 -2.87 2.74 3.07
C THR A 46 -2.24 1.96 4.24
N THR A 47 -3.03 1.64 5.26
CA THR A 47 -2.57 0.85 6.41
C THR A 47 -2.16 -0.55 6.00
N GLY A 48 -2.99 -1.26 5.21
CA GLY A 48 -2.72 -2.61 4.75
C GLY A 48 -1.46 -2.68 3.88
N ALA A 49 -1.37 -1.79 2.88
CA ALA A 49 -0.20 -1.69 2.00
C ALA A 49 1.08 -1.35 2.78
N SER A 50 0.98 -0.44 3.76
CA SER A 50 2.11 -0.06 4.59
C SER A 50 2.61 -1.22 5.46
N MET A 51 1.71 -1.96 6.09
CA MET A 51 2.09 -3.13 6.91
C MET A 51 2.74 -4.24 6.09
N LEU A 52 2.28 -4.45 4.85
CA LEU A 52 2.83 -5.43 3.95
C LEU A 52 4.27 -5.09 3.52
N LEU A 53 4.53 -3.82 3.19
CA LEU A 53 5.76 -3.44 2.50
C LEU A 53 6.81 -2.78 3.36
N ILE A 54 6.47 -2.20 4.52
CA ILE A 54 7.45 -1.48 5.34
C ILE A 54 8.55 -2.40 5.88
N ARG A 55 8.21 -3.61 6.30
CA ARG A 55 9.18 -4.56 6.85
C ARG A 55 10.19 -5.05 5.80
N PRO A 56 9.76 -5.55 4.61
CA PRO A 56 10.69 -5.89 3.53
C PRO A 56 11.52 -4.70 3.06
N LEU A 57 10.93 -3.49 3.00
CA LEU A 57 11.66 -2.27 2.63
C LEU A 57 12.77 -1.93 3.63
N ILE A 58 12.49 -1.97 4.94
CA ILE A 58 13.49 -1.72 5.99
C ILE A 58 14.59 -2.77 5.94
N ARG A 59 14.24 -4.06 5.84
CA ARG A 59 15.20 -5.16 5.75
C ARG A 59 16.10 -5.05 4.52
N ALA A 60 15.54 -4.70 3.37
CA ALA A 60 16.30 -4.49 2.14
C ALA A 60 17.38 -3.41 2.29
N ASN A 61 17.20 -2.47 3.22
CA ASN A 61 18.10 -1.35 3.46
C ASN A 61 18.86 -1.45 4.79
N ASP A 62 18.92 -2.63 5.43
CA ASP A 62 19.56 -2.79 6.74
C ASP A 62 21.05 -2.48 6.72
N ASN A 63 21.73 -2.75 5.62
CA ASN A 63 23.16 -2.49 5.42
C ASN A 63 23.49 -1.01 5.13
N ARG A 64 22.48 -0.13 5.05
CA ARG A 64 22.66 1.30 4.73
C ARG A 64 22.73 2.17 5.99
N ARG A 65 23.68 3.10 6.02
CA ARG A 65 23.83 4.07 7.13
C ARG A 65 22.74 5.15 7.11
N HIS A 66 22.38 5.66 5.91
CA HIS A 66 21.43 6.75 5.73
C HIS A 66 20.16 6.22 5.05
N LYS A 67 19.22 5.69 5.82
CA LYS A 67 17.96 5.12 5.35
C LYS A 67 16.70 5.88 5.77
N ALA A 68 16.86 7.00 6.50
CA ALA A 68 15.70 7.76 6.98
C ALA A 68 14.81 8.27 5.84
N HIS A 69 15.39 8.76 4.74
CA HIS A 69 14.67 9.24 3.58
C HIS A 69 13.81 8.14 2.93
N VAL A 70 14.26 6.87 2.97
CA VAL A 70 13.48 5.73 2.44
C VAL A 70 12.16 5.60 3.18
N VAL A 71 12.19 5.69 4.52
CA VAL A 71 10.98 5.60 5.35
C VAL A 71 10.09 6.84 5.16
N VAL A 72 10.68 8.04 5.11
CA VAL A 72 9.93 9.28 4.92
C VAL A 72 9.17 9.27 3.59
N PHE A 73 9.84 8.93 2.49
CA PHE A 73 9.18 8.85 1.18
C PHE A 73 8.16 7.70 1.09
N PHE A 74 8.41 6.60 1.78
CA PHE A 74 7.42 5.52 1.90
C PHE A 74 6.12 6.02 2.54
N ILE A 75 6.21 6.82 3.59
CA ILE A 75 5.04 7.42 4.23
C ILE A 75 4.30 8.35 3.25
N PHE A 76 5.00 9.22 2.53
CA PHE A 76 4.37 10.10 1.56
C PHE A 76 3.71 9.34 0.42
N ILE A 77 4.41 8.36 -0.16
CA ILE A 77 3.97 7.66 -1.37
C ILE A 77 2.93 6.60 -1.05
N VAL A 78 3.23 5.68 -0.11
CA VAL A 78 2.37 4.52 0.16
C VAL A 78 1.29 4.84 1.19
N SER A 79 1.69 5.46 2.32
CA SER A 79 0.78 5.68 3.43
C SER A 79 -0.15 6.89 3.23
N ASN A 80 0.07 7.71 2.20
CA ASN A 80 -0.76 8.88 1.89
C ASN A 80 -1.22 8.90 0.43
N VAL A 81 -0.35 9.27 -0.52
CA VAL A 81 -0.74 9.49 -1.93
C VAL A 81 -1.37 8.25 -2.55
N GLY A 82 -0.87 7.05 -2.24
CA GLY A 82 -1.39 5.80 -2.76
C GLY A 82 -2.86 5.53 -2.43
N GLY A 83 -3.37 6.10 -1.33
CA GLY A 83 -4.78 5.96 -0.94
C GLY A 83 -5.76 6.89 -1.62
N ALA A 84 -5.29 7.88 -2.39
CA ALA A 84 -6.13 8.99 -2.86
C ALA A 84 -7.15 8.63 -3.97
N LEU A 85 -7.00 7.48 -4.62
CA LEU A 85 -7.80 7.13 -5.80
C LEU A 85 -9.08 6.35 -5.50
N THR A 86 -9.19 5.74 -4.32
CA THR A 86 -10.38 4.95 -3.98
C THR A 86 -10.86 5.20 -2.55
N PRO A 87 -12.15 5.03 -2.27
CA PRO A 87 -12.66 5.09 -0.90
C PRO A 87 -12.07 4.05 0.05
N LEU A 88 -11.49 2.97 -0.46
CA LEU A 88 -10.81 1.95 0.35
C LEU A 88 -9.42 2.41 0.78
N GLY A 89 -8.82 3.33 0.01
CA GLY A 89 -7.48 3.82 0.24
C GLY A 89 -7.36 4.71 1.48
N ASP A 90 -8.35 5.56 1.70
CA ASP A 90 -8.29 6.57 2.75
C ASP A 90 -9.63 6.73 3.48
N PRO A 91 -9.65 6.75 4.85
CA PRO A 91 -10.84 6.85 5.66
C PRO A 91 -11.79 8.01 5.32
N PRO A 92 -11.34 9.25 5.09
CA PRO A 92 -12.23 10.34 4.69
C PRO A 92 -12.97 10.08 3.37
N LEU A 93 -12.33 9.43 2.41
CA LEU A 93 -12.94 9.08 1.13
C LEU A 93 -14.03 8.03 1.30
N PHE A 94 -13.81 7.07 2.21
CA PHE A 94 -14.83 6.07 2.56
C PHE A 94 -16.06 6.70 3.21
N LEU A 95 -15.88 7.69 4.08
CA LEU A 95 -17.00 8.43 4.67
C LEU A 95 -17.80 9.19 3.61
N GLY A 96 -17.13 9.80 2.63
CA GLY A 96 -17.78 10.43 1.48
C GLY A 96 -18.60 9.43 0.66
N PHE A 97 -18.07 8.22 0.43
CA PHE A 97 -18.78 7.14 -0.23
C PHE A 97 -20.05 6.71 0.54
N LEU A 98 -19.99 6.57 1.87
CA LEU A 98 -21.16 6.27 2.69
C LEU A 98 -22.22 7.37 2.65
N GLN A 99 -21.85 8.62 2.37
CA GLN A 99 -22.75 9.75 2.18
C GLN A 99 -23.30 9.87 0.74
N GLY A 100 -23.03 8.90 -0.12
CA GLY A 100 -23.58 8.84 -1.47
C GLY A 100 -22.69 9.34 -2.59
N VAL A 101 -21.41 9.67 -2.32
CA VAL A 101 -20.44 9.94 -3.37
C VAL A 101 -20.13 8.65 -4.12
N SER A 102 -20.08 8.71 -5.45
CA SER A 102 -19.75 7.54 -6.28
C SER A 102 -18.36 6.97 -5.91
N PHE A 103 -18.25 5.63 -5.86
CA PHE A 103 -16.99 4.94 -5.56
C PHE A 103 -15.84 5.37 -6.49
N LEU A 104 -16.14 5.53 -7.77
CA LEU A 104 -15.13 5.91 -8.78
C LEU A 104 -14.92 7.42 -8.92
N TRP A 105 -15.63 8.24 -8.16
CA TRP A 105 -15.54 9.69 -8.30
C TRP A 105 -14.11 10.21 -8.13
N THR A 106 -13.42 9.75 -7.09
CA THR A 106 -12.03 10.13 -6.80
C THR A 106 -11.09 9.67 -7.90
N ALA A 107 -11.24 8.43 -8.36
CA ALA A 107 -10.44 7.92 -9.46
C ALA A 107 -10.64 8.73 -10.75
N GLN A 108 -11.88 9.12 -11.06
CA GLN A 108 -12.18 9.88 -12.28
C GLN A 108 -11.67 11.32 -12.24
N HIS A 109 -11.68 11.97 -11.08
CA HIS A 109 -11.34 13.39 -10.94
C HIS A 109 -9.90 13.63 -10.46
N LEU A 110 -9.34 12.71 -9.68
CA LEU A 110 -8.04 12.89 -9.04
C LEU A 110 -6.90 12.04 -9.66
N TRP A 111 -7.17 11.23 -10.68
CA TRP A 111 -6.13 10.37 -11.27
C TRP A 111 -4.93 11.16 -11.79
N ALA A 112 -5.18 12.28 -12.51
CA ALA A 112 -4.11 13.06 -13.11
C ALA A 112 -3.22 13.77 -12.08
N PRO A 113 -3.77 14.53 -11.10
CA PRO A 113 -2.95 15.12 -10.05
C PRO A 113 -2.28 14.07 -9.15
N THR A 114 -2.94 12.94 -8.88
CA THR A 114 -2.34 11.85 -8.08
C THR A 114 -1.18 11.20 -8.81
N LEU A 115 -1.31 10.89 -10.10
CA LEU A 115 -0.22 10.34 -10.89
C LEU A 115 0.94 11.32 -11.04
N PHE A 116 0.65 12.60 -11.24
CA PHE A 116 1.68 13.64 -11.30
C PHE A 116 2.47 13.71 -9.97
N LEU A 117 1.76 13.78 -8.84
CA LEU A 117 2.40 13.83 -7.52
C LEU A 117 3.18 12.56 -7.22
N LEU A 118 2.62 11.38 -7.54
CA LEU A 118 3.29 10.11 -7.37
C LEU A 118 4.57 10.02 -8.20
N ALA A 119 4.51 10.41 -9.48
CA ALA A 119 5.68 10.43 -10.35
C ALA A 119 6.75 11.41 -9.86
N ALA A 120 6.35 12.61 -9.43
CA ALA A 120 7.26 13.62 -8.90
C ALA A 120 7.95 13.13 -7.60
N LEU A 121 7.20 12.54 -6.66
CA LEU A 121 7.74 11.99 -5.42
C LEU A 121 8.66 10.79 -5.68
N LEU A 122 8.30 9.89 -6.59
CA LEU A 122 9.15 8.75 -6.96
C LEU A 122 10.43 9.21 -7.64
N ALA A 123 10.37 10.19 -8.54
CA ALA A 123 11.55 10.74 -9.21
C ALA A 123 12.48 11.44 -8.21
N LEU A 124 11.92 12.26 -7.32
CA LEU A 124 12.68 12.94 -6.28
C LEU A 124 13.31 11.94 -5.30
N PHE A 125 12.54 10.94 -4.86
CA PHE A 125 13.05 9.85 -4.03
C PHE A 125 14.21 9.13 -4.71
N TRP A 126 14.03 8.71 -5.96
CA TRP A 126 15.04 7.98 -6.71
C TRP A 126 16.33 8.79 -6.85
N ALA A 127 16.22 10.09 -7.13
CA ALA A 127 17.39 10.97 -7.25
C ALA A 127 18.15 11.09 -5.92
N ILE A 128 17.44 11.31 -4.80
CA ILE A 128 18.05 11.41 -3.46
C ILE A 128 18.66 10.05 -3.07
N ASP A 129 17.92 8.96 -3.28
CA ASP A 129 18.37 7.62 -2.89
C ASP A 129 19.56 7.16 -3.75
N ALA A 130 19.58 7.46 -5.04
CA ALA A 130 20.70 7.15 -5.93
C ALA A 130 21.96 7.96 -5.56
N TRP A 131 21.78 9.23 -5.19
CA TRP A 131 22.89 10.06 -4.74
C TRP A 131 23.48 9.55 -3.42
N THR A 132 22.63 9.23 -2.44
CA THR A 132 23.05 8.69 -1.14
C THR A 132 23.71 7.32 -1.30
N TYR A 133 23.11 6.45 -2.11
CA TYR A 133 23.63 5.10 -2.40
C TYR A 133 25.05 5.13 -2.99
N ARG A 134 25.29 6.05 -3.94
CA ARG A 134 26.64 6.22 -4.54
C ARG A 134 27.68 6.71 -3.53
N ARG A 135 27.26 7.57 -2.60
CA ARG A 135 28.16 8.12 -1.57
C ARG A 135 28.51 7.11 -0.48
N GLU A 136 27.59 6.22 -0.16
CA GLU A 136 27.80 5.21 0.88
C GLU A 136 28.72 4.08 0.43
N GLY A 137 28.92 3.88 -0.87
CA GLY A 137 29.73 2.77 -1.39
C GLY A 137 29.18 1.41 -0.92
N VAL A 138 27.87 1.22 -0.92
CA VAL A 138 27.20 0.03 -0.38
C VAL A 138 27.66 -1.21 -1.13
N ILE A 139 28.37 -2.08 -0.45
CA ILE A 139 28.73 -3.40 -0.95
C ILE A 139 27.47 -4.26 -0.88
N ARG A 140 27.01 -4.75 -2.02
CA ARG A 140 25.94 -5.75 -2.05
C ARG A 140 26.46 -6.99 -1.32
N SER A 141 25.80 -7.33 -0.23
CA SER A 141 26.00 -8.62 0.41
C SER A 141 25.58 -9.70 -0.59
N ASP A 142 26.51 -10.56 -1.00
CA ASP A 142 26.18 -11.70 -1.85
C ASP A 142 25.23 -12.62 -1.06
N PRO A 143 24.01 -12.86 -1.51
CA PRO A 143 23.13 -13.79 -0.85
C PRO A 143 23.76 -15.16 -0.98
N GLY A 144 24.23 -15.73 0.14
CA GLY A 144 24.80 -17.07 0.15
C GLY A 144 23.84 -18.08 -0.49
N PRO A 145 24.34 -19.28 -0.88
CA PRO A 145 23.56 -20.30 -1.59
C PRO A 145 22.28 -20.73 -0.86
N ASP A 146 22.20 -20.49 0.45
CA ASP A 146 21.04 -20.80 1.29
C ASP A 146 20.07 -19.63 1.50
N ALA A 147 20.25 -18.52 0.79
CA ALA A 147 19.35 -17.37 0.92
C ALA A 147 17.94 -17.73 0.44
N PRO A 148 16.89 -17.47 1.26
CA PRO A 148 15.53 -17.79 0.88
C PRO A 148 15.16 -17.01 -0.40
N ARG A 149 14.62 -17.72 -1.38
CA ARG A 149 14.14 -17.12 -2.63
C ARG A 149 13.03 -16.10 -2.33
N PRO A 150 12.99 -15.00 -3.07
CA PRO A 150 11.89 -14.05 -2.94
C PRO A 150 10.55 -14.77 -3.17
N GLY A 151 9.63 -14.65 -2.23
CA GLY A 151 8.31 -15.29 -2.31
C GLY A 151 7.28 -14.51 -1.52
N LEU A 152 6.01 -14.72 -1.88
CA LEU A 152 4.86 -14.19 -1.18
C LEU A 152 4.31 -15.31 -0.28
N GLU A 153 4.27 -15.06 1.02
CA GLU A 153 3.58 -15.94 1.97
C GLU A 153 2.23 -15.36 2.38
N GLY A 154 1.29 -16.27 2.70
CA GLY A 154 -0.06 -15.87 3.04
C GLY A 154 -0.91 -15.48 1.83
N GLY A 155 -0.57 -15.94 0.63
CA GLY A 155 -1.35 -15.67 -0.58
C GLY A 155 -2.83 -16.08 -0.48
N ILE A 156 -3.18 -17.01 0.42
CA ILE A 156 -4.57 -17.38 0.71
C ILE A 156 -5.38 -16.19 1.23
N ASN A 157 -4.74 -15.22 1.90
CA ASN A 157 -5.40 -14.01 2.41
C ASN A 157 -5.78 -13.02 1.29
N LEU A 158 -5.32 -13.23 0.07
CA LEU A 158 -5.80 -12.47 -1.10
C LEU A 158 -7.28 -12.76 -1.39
N LEU A 159 -7.77 -13.97 -1.09
CA LEU A 159 -9.18 -14.33 -1.29
C LEU A 159 -10.12 -13.49 -0.41
N PRO A 160 -9.97 -13.47 0.94
CA PRO A 160 -10.83 -12.63 1.76
C PRO A 160 -10.61 -11.13 1.52
N LEU A 161 -9.40 -10.72 1.11
CA LEU A 161 -9.14 -9.34 0.71
C LEU A 161 -9.97 -8.95 -0.53
N THR A 162 -9.92 -9.78 -1.57
CA THR A 162 -10.70 -9.56 -2.81
C THR A 162 -12.20 -9.60 -2.54
N ALA A 163 -12.64 -10.51 -1.64
CA ALA A 163 -14.02 -10.57 -1.22
C ALA A 163 -14.48 -9.31 -0.49
N ALA A 164 -13.65 -8.77 0.42
CA ALA A 164 -13.93 -7.51 1.12
C ALA A 164 -14.07 -6.33 0.15
N VAL A 165 -13.15 -6.21 -0.82
CA VAL A 165 -13.23 -5.20 -1.88
C VAL A 165 -14.50 -5.38 -2.72
N GLY A 166 -14.79 -6.60 -3.13
CA GLY A 166 -16.00 -6.92 -3.92
C GLY A 166 -17.30 -6.59 -3.18
N LEU A 167 -17.38 -6.90 -1.88
CA LEU A 167 -18.54 -6.57 -1.04
C LEU A 167 -18.75 -5.07 -0.88
N VAL A 168 -17.68 -4.29 -0.77
CA VAL A 168 -17.75 -2.82 -0.73
C VAL A 168 -18.27 -2.27 -2.04
N LEU A 169 -17.77 -2.76 -3.18
CA LEU A 169 -18.28 -2.37 -4.49
C LEU A 169 -19.76 -2.71 -4.66
N MET A 170 -20.17 -3.91 -4.23
CA MET A 170 -21.58 -4.32 -4.23
C MET A 170 -22.44 -3.42 -3.33
N SER A 171 -21.94 -3.05 -2.15
CA SER A 171 -22.72 -2.20 -1.21
C SER A 171 -23.04 -0.82 -1.79
N GLY A 172 -22.20 -0.31 -2.69
CA GLY A 172 -22.44 0.95 -3.39
C GLY A 172 -23.48 0.88 -4.52
N THR A 173 -23.68 -0.30 -5.08
CA THR A 173 -24.59 -0.52 -6.23
C THR A 173 -25.89 -1.23 -5.85
N TRP A 174 -25.82 -2.10 -4.85
CA TRP A 174 -26.94 -2.94 -4.43
C TRP A 174 -27.68 -2.34 -3.22
N LYS A 175 -28.89 -1.87 -3.45
CA LYS A 175 -29.82 -1.37 -2.41
C LYS A 175 -30.97 -2.36 -2.25
N PRO A 176 -30.82 -3.45 -1.47
CA PRO A 176 -31.81 -4.52 -1.37
C PRO A 176 -33.11 -4.12 -0.65
N GLY A 177 -33.21 -2.91 -0.08
CA GLY A 177 -34.40 -2.46 0.65
C GLY A 177 -34.67 -3.21 1.97
N ILE A 178 -33.76 -4.08 2.38
CA ILE A 178 -33.87 -4.85 3.62
C ILE A 178 -33.28 -3.96 4.74
N VAL A 179 -34.16 -3.41 5.56
CA VAL A 179 -33.75 -2.74 6.82
C VAL A 179 -33.66 -3.83 7.88
N LEU A 180 -32.44 -4.19 8.26
CA LEU A 180 -32.22 -5.04 9.43
C LEU A 180 -32.21 -4.13 10.66
N ASP A 181 -33.32 -4.05 11.39
CA ASP A 181 -33.40 -3.44 12.69
C ASP A 181 -32.69 -4.38 13.69
N LEU A 182 -31.41 -4.13 13.92
CA LEU A 182 -30.56 -4.90 14.84
C LEU A 182 -30.74 -4.48 16.31
N TRP A 183 -31.45 -3.39 16.55
CA TRP A 183 -31.75 -2.87 17.91
C TRP A 183 -33.16 -2.31 17.87
N GLY A 184 -34.13 -3.07 18.39
CA GLY A 184 -35.49 -2.64 18.63
C GLY A 184 -35.58 -1.58 19.73
#